data_9c45a0d354004fb666a2b26055db6dab
#
_entry.id   9c45a0d354004fb666a2b26055db6dab
#
_cell.length_a   1.000
_cell.length_b   1.000
_cell.length_c   1.000
_cell.angle_alpha   90.00
_cell.angle_beta   90.00
_cell.angle_gamma   90.00
#
_symmetry.space_group_name_H-M   'P 1'
#
loop_
_entity.id
_entity.type
_entity.pdbx_description
1 polymer ?
#
loop_
_entity_poly.entity_id
_entity_poly.type
_entity_poly.pdbx_seq_one_letter_code
_entity_poly.pdbx_strand_id
1 'polypeptide(L)'
;MTAQLIDGNALSRQLRTQVAERAAALKARGVTPGLAVILVGDNPASQVYVRNKVKACEDSGLYSVLEKHDASMTEAELLARVEALNNDPSIHGILVQLPLPAHIDAQKVIEAISPAKDVDGFHIASAGALMTGMPGFWPCTPYGCMKMLESIGYDLKGKHAVVIGRSNIVGKPMALMLLQKDATVTICHSRTADLKAQ
;
A
#
# COMPACT_ATOMS: atom_id res chain seq x y z
N MET A 1 -19.09 28.05 8.45
CA MET A 1 -18.51 26.82 9.04
C MET A 1 -17.03 26.82 8.73
N THR A 2 -16.19 26.69 9.74
CA THR A 2 -14.72 26.53 9.56
C THR A 2 -14.41 25.08 9.22
N ALA A 3 -13.52 24.85 8.25
CA ALA A 3 -13.07 23.50 7.90
C ALA A 3 -12.30 22.87 9.08
N GLN A 4 -12.50 21.59 9.31
CA GLN A 4 -11.72 20.78 10.26
C GLN A 4 -10.48 20.24 9.56
N LEU A 5 -9.30 20.47 10.16
CA LEU A 5 -8.05 19.88 9.67
C LEU A 5 -7.92 18.44 10.18
N ILE A 6 -7.65 17.51 9.26
CA ILE A 6 -7.25 16.15 9.60
C ILE A 6 -5.72 16.10 9.57
N ASP A 7 -5.08 16.01 10.76
CA ASP A 7 -3.62 15.97 10.87
C ASP A 7 -3.09 14.56 10.60
N GLY A 8 -2.75 14.29 9.34
CA GLY A 8 -2.16 13.02 8.91
C GLY A 8 -0.81 12.71 9.56
N ASN A 9 -0.03 13.73 9.96
CA ASN A 9 1.25 13.51 10.66
C ASN A 9 1.02 13.02 12.09
N ALA A 10 0.06 13.60 12.81
CA ALA A 10 -0.32 13.15 14.15
C ALA A 10 -0.85 11.71 14.10
N LEU A 11 -1.76 11.41 13.17
CA LEU A 11 -2.29 10.06 12.97
C LEU A 11 -1.17 9.06 12.62
N SER A 12 -0.25 9.42 11.72
CA SER A 12 0.88 8.57 11.35
C SER A 12 1.76 8.23 12.55
N ARG A 13 2.07 9.20 13.43
CA ARG A 13 2.83 8.94 14.67
C ARG A 13 2.10 7.95 15.57
N GLN A 14 0.80 8.16 15.78
CA GLN A 14 -0.03 7.27 16.60
C GLN A 14 -0.03 5.84 16.05
N LEU A 15 -0.26 5.67 14.75
CA LEU A 15 -0.27 4.35 14.11
C LEU A 15 1.10 3.65 14.19
N ARG A 16 2.20 4.38 14.03
CA ARG A 16 3.56 3.82 14.19
C ARG A 16 3.82 3.35 15.60
N THR A 17 3.35 4.07 16.64
CA THR A 17 3.45 3.61 18.01
C THR A 17 2.72 2.29 18.21
N GLN A 18 1.49 2.16 17.72
CA GLN A 18 0.72 0.91 17.77
C GLN A 18 1.42 -0.24 17.01
N VAL A 19 2.03 0.05 15.87
CA VAL A 19 2.81 -0.95 15.11
C VAL A 19 4.04 -1.39 15.92
N ALA A 20 4.76 -0.46 16.55
CA ALA A 20 5.92 -0.77 17.37
C ALA A 20 5.57 -1.66 18.57
N GLU A 21 4.45 -1.38 19.26
CA GLU A 21 3.94 -2.20 20.36
C GLU A 21 3.61 -3.63 19.89
N ARG A 22 2.94 -3.77 18.73
CA ARG A 22 2.63 -5.06 18.15
C ARG A 22 3.89 -5.81 17.70
N ALA A 23 4.87 -5.12 17.14
CA ALA A 23 6.15 -5.70 16.75
C ALA A 23 6.92 -6.21 17.98
N ALA A 24 6.94 -5.45 19.07
CA ALA A 24 7.54 -5.86 20.33
C ALA A 24 6.88 -7.12 20.92
N ALA A 25 5.54 -7.18 20.88
CA ALA A 25 4.81 -8.38 21.33
C ALA A 25 5.11 -9.63 20.48
N LEU A 26 5.29 -9.49 19.17
CA LEU A 26 5.72 -10.59 18.30
C LEU A 26 7.16 -11.00 18.59
N LYS A 27 8.07 -10.06 18.78
CA LYS A 27 9.47 -10.34 19.15
C LYS A 27 9.57 -11.12 20.47
N ALA A 28 8.76 -10.79 21.47
CA ALA A 28 8.70 -11.55 22.72
C ALA A 28 8.26 -13.02 22.50
N ARG A 29 7.61 -13.31 21.38
CA ARG A 29 7.21 -14.66 20.95
C ARG A 29 8.20 -15.29 19.95
N GLY A 30 9.37 -14.69 19.74
CA GLY A 30 10.41 -15.18 18.83
C GLY A 30 10.21 -14.82 17.36
N VAL A 31 9.24 -13.96 17.01
CA VAL A 31 8.97 -13.56 15.62
C VAL A 31 9.32 -12.09 15.43
N THR A 32 10.32 -11.80 14.62
CA THR A 32 10.64 -10.42 14.18
C THR A 32 9.99 -10.15 12.83
N PRO A 33 8.96 -9.27 12.73
CA PRO A 33 8.36 -8.96 11.44
C PRO A 33 9.40 -8.36 10.48
N GLY A 34 9.48 -8.90 9.27
CA GLY A 34 10.46 -8.49 8.25
C GLY A 34 9.80 -7.95 6.99
N LEU A 35 10.30 -6.81 6.50
CA LEU A 35 9.89 -6.18 5.25
C LEU A 35 11.07 -6.09 4.29
N ALA A 36 10.91 -6.63 3.08
CA ALA A 36 11.84 -6.41 1.98
C ALA A 36 11.27 -5.32 1.05
N VAL A 37 12.11 -4.35 0.72
CA VAL A 37 11.79 -3.27 -0.23
C VAL A 37 12.79 -3.34 -1.37
N ILE A 38 12.29 -3.49 -2.60
CA ILE A 38 13.12 -3.48 -3.82
C ILE A 38 12.90 -2.15 -4.54
N LEU A 39 13.98 -1.50 -4.90
CA LEU A 39 14.01 -0.29 -5.73
C LEU A 39 14.87 -0.56 -6.95
N VAL A 40 14.30 -0.41 -8.15
CA VAL A 40 15.02 -0.53 -9.42
C VAL A 40 15.10 0.84 -10.09
N GLY A 41 16.32 1.29 -10.38
CA GLY A 41 16.59 2.60 -10.94
C GLY A 41 16.76 3.70 -9.89
N ASP A 42 16.85 4.93 -10.37
CA ASP A 42 17.27 6.10 -9.61
C ASP A 42 16.23 7.21 -9.47
N ASN A 43 14.96 6.90 -9.71
CA ASN A 43 13.87 7.88 -9.60
C ASN A 43 13.89 8.60 -8.24
N PRO A 44 14.08 9.94 -8.20
CA PRO A 44 14.27 10.67 -6.95
C PRO A 44 13.09 10.59 -5.98
N ALA A 45 11.86 10.58 -6.51
CA ALA A 45 10.66 10.45 -5.67
C ALA A 45 10.60 9.06 -5.03
N SER A 46 10.89 8.00 -5.79
CA SER A 46 10.95 6.63 -5.29
C SER A 46 12.01 6.47 -4.19
N GLN A 47 13.18 7.10 -4.34
CA GLN A 47 14.24 7.07 -3.32
C GLN A 47 13.79 7.70 -1.99
N VAL A 48 13.04 8.81 -2.04
CA VAL A 48 12.50 9.47 -0.85
C VAL A 48 11.48 8.55 -0.15
N TYR A 49 10.56 7.96 -0.91
CA TYR A 49 9.55 7.04 -0.36
C TYR A 49 10.19 5.82 0.30
N VAL A 50 11.14 5.19 -0.39
CA VAL A 50 11.84 4.01 0.12
C VAL A 50 12.61 4.33 1.40
N ARG A 51 13.37 5.44 1.44
CA ARG A 51 14.08 5.89 2.65
C ARG A 51 13.13 6.08 3.84
N ASN A 52 11.98 6.70 3.61
CA ASN A 52 10.97 6.92 4.65
C ASN A 52 10.36 5.60 5.14
N LYS A 53 10.15 4.61 4.25
CA LYS A 53 9.66 3.27 4.61
C LYS A 53 10.68 2.53 5.48
N VAL A 54 11.95 2.50 5.07
CA VAL A 54 13.02 1.87 5.86
C VAL A 54 13.11 2.49 7.25
N LYS A 55 13.17 3.83 7.31
CA LYS A 55 13.19 4.52 8.59
C LYS A 55 11.98 4.20 9.47
N ALA A 56 10.78 4.13 8.89
CA ALA A 56 9.58 3.77 9.64
C ALA A 56 9.64 2.34 10.18
N CYS A 57 10.22 1.39 9.43
CA CYS A 57 10.47 0.03 9.90
C CYS A 57 11.44 0.01 11.09
N GLU A 58 12.57 0.68 10.96
CA GLU A 58 13.58 0.80 12.03
C GLU A 58 12.99 1.41 13.30
N ASP A 59 12.30 2.55 13.17
CA ASP A 59 11.64 3.26 14.28
C ASP A 59 10.56 2.39 14.96
N SER A 60 9.94 1.46 14.22
CA SER A 60 8.92 0.54 14.74
C SER A 60 9.49 -0.82 15.16
N GLY A 61 10.80 -1.00 15.09
CA GLY A 61 11.47 -2.23 15.50
C GLY A 61 11.23 -3.42 14.57
N LEU A 62 10.90 -3.20 13.30
CA LEU A 62 10.81 -4.25 12.28
C LEU A 62 12.20 -4.54 11.69
N TYR A 63 12.40 -5.77 11.24
CA TYR A 63 13.52 -6.10 10.35
C TYR A 63 13.24 -5.52 8.96
N SER A 64 14.18 -4.81 8.37
CA SER A 64 14.01 -4.20 7.04
C SER A 64 15.20 -4.50 6.16
N VAL A 65 14.91 -5.00 4.96
CA VAL A 65 15.89 -5.21 3.89
C VAL A 65 15.58 -4.23 2.77
N LEU A 66 16.55 -3.41 2.38
CA LEU A 66 16.48 -2.55 1.21
C LEU A 66 17.44 -3.04 0.14
N GLU A 67 16.90 -3.44 -1.00
CA GLU A 67 17.65 -3.78 -2.20
C GLU A 67 17.51 -2.67 -3.24
N LYS A 68 18.66 -2.09 -3.60
CA LYS A 68 18.73 -1.10 -4.68
C LYS A 68 19.45 -1.73 -5.87
N HIS A 69 18.78 -1.71 -7.00
CA HIS A 69 19.30 -2.23 -8.25
C HIS A 69 19.39 -1.13 -9.30
N ASP A 70 20.35 -1.26 -10.19
CA ASP A 70 20.49 -0.37 -11.33
C ASP A 70 19.29 -0.47 -12.29
N ALA A 71 19.03 0.60 -13.04
CA ALA A 71 17.95 0.64 -14.03
C ALA A 71 18.12 -0.39 -15.16
N SER A 72 19.32 -0.93 -15.35
CA SER A 72 19.60 -2.01 -16.32
C SER A 72 19.20 -3.41 -15.85
N MET A 73 18.80 -3.58 -14.58
CA MET A 73 18.30 -4.86 -14.07
C MET A 73 17.23 -5.42 -14.99
N THR A 74 17.37 -6.67 -15.39
CA THR A 74 16.40 -7.33 -16.25
C THR A 74 15.17 -7.79 -15.49
N GLU A 75 14.04 -7.97 -16.18
CA GLU A 75 12.83 -8.54 -15.61
C GLU A 75 13.09 -9.93 -14.99
N ALA A 76 13.87 -10.77 -15.66
CA ALA A 76 14.18 -12.10 -15.18
C ALA A 76 14.97 -12.09 -13.85
N GLU A 77 15.94 -11.18 -13.71
CA GLU A 77 16.68 -11.00 -12.47
C GLU A 77 15.78 -10.52 -11.33
N LEU A 78 14.89 -9.56 -11.62
CA LEU A 78 13.94 -9.05 -10.62
C LEU A 78 12.97 -10.15 -10.17
N LEU A 79 12.43 -10.93 -11.10
CA LEU A 79 11.53 -12.05 -10.78
C LEU A 79 12.23 -13.12 -9.94
N ALA A 80 13.49 -13.48 -10.27
CA ALA A 80 14.29 -14.41 -9.47
C ALA A 80 14.54 -13.86 -8.04
N ARG A 81 14.70 -12.54 -7.91
CA ARG A 81 14.87 -11.90 -6.60
C ARG A 81 13.59 -11.93 -5.78
N VAL A 82 12.44 -11.64 -6.40
CA VAL A 82 11.11 -11.75 -5.76
C VAL A 82 10.87 -13.19 -5.30
N GLU A 83 11.18 -14.20 -6.12
CA GLU A 83 11.05 -15.61 -5.75
C GLU A 83 11.92 -15.97 -4.54
N ALA A 84 13.17 -15.50 -4.49
CA ALA A 84 14.04 -15.72 -3.33
C ALA A 84 13.44 -15.11 -2.04
N LEU A 85 12.86 -13.90 -2.12
CA LEU A 85 12.21 -13.24 -0.99
C LEU A 85 10.89 -13.93 -0.59
N ASN A 86 10.14 -14.49 -1.55
CA ASN A 86 8.97 -15.31 -1.27
C ASN A 86 9.33 -16.51 -0.38
N ASN A 87 10.49 -17.11 -0.62
CA ASN A 87 10.97 -18.30 0.09
C ASN A 87 11.76 -17.98 1.37
N ASP A 88 12.10 -16.71 1.62
CA ASP A 88 12.80 -16.30 2.84
C ASP A 88 11.85 -16.25 4.04
N PRO A 89 12.05 -17.09 5.07
CA PRO A 89 11.19 -17.11 6.25
C PRO A 89 11.36 -15.89 7.16
N SER A 90 12.43 -15.11 6.99
CA SER A 90 12.63 -13.86 7.74
C SER A 90 11.87 -12.68 7.14
N ILE A 91 11.38 -12.80 5.90
CA ILE A 91 10.63 -11.77 5.18
C ILE A 91 9.14 -12.11 5.21
N HIS A 92 8.35 -11.23 5.81
CA HIS A 92 6.90 -11.38 5.98
C HIS A 92 6.11 -10.46 5.04
N GLY A 93 6.77 -9.47 4.44
CA GLY A 93 6.21 -8.58 3.44
C GLY A 93 7.23 -8.21 2.38
N ILE A 94 6.78 -8.10 1.13
CA ILE A 94 7.60 -7.71 -0.01
C ILE A 94 6.94 -6.51 -0.66
N LEU A 95 7.75 -5.50 -0.97
CA LEU A 95 7.35 -4.29 -1.66
C LEU A 95 8.32 -4.01 -2.80
N VAL A 96 7.81 -3.97 -4.02
CA VAL A 96 8.56 -3.52 -5.19
C VAL A 96 8.12 -2.10 -5.54
N GLN A 97 9.02 -1.14 -5.36
CA GLN A 97 8.68 0.28 -5.52
C GLN A 97 8.41 0.64 -6.98
N LEU A 98 7.19 1.10 -7.24
CA LEU A 98 6.79 1.64 -8.55
C LEU A 98 7.17 3.13 -8.67
N PRO A 99 7.39 3.65 -9.91
CA PRO A 99 7.39 2.92 -11.18
C PRO A 99 8.67 2.09 -11.40
N LEU A 100 8.56 1.03 -12.18
CA LEU A 100 9.69 0.24 -12.67
C LEU A 100 10.18 0.80 -14.02
N PRO A 101 11.43 0.51 -14.45
CA PRO A 101 11.91 0.77 -15.80
C PRO A 101 10.98 0.19 -16.87
N ALA A 102 10.86 0.87 -18.02
CA ALA A 102 9.86 0.54 -19.05
C ALA A 102 10.00 -0.86 -19.67
N HIS A 103 11.17 -1.50 -19.56
CA HIS A 103 11.42 -2.85 -20.05
C HIS A 103 10.98 -3.97 -19.09
N ILE A 104 10.50 -3.60 -17.89
CA ILE A 104 10.01 -4.54 -16.88
C ILE A 104 8.50 -4.40 -16.77
N ASP A 105 7.77 -5.49 -16.94
CA ASP A 105 6.32 -5.52 -16.74
C ASP A 105 5.98 -5.51 -15.24
N ALA A 106 5.52 -4.35 -14.77
CA ALA A 106 5.15 -4.16 -13.37
C ALA A 106 4.03 -5.11 -12.90
N GLN A 107 3.08 -5.44 -13.78
CA GLN A 107 1.99 -6.35 -13.41
C GLN A 107 2.52 -7.76 -13.18
N LYS A 108 3.40 -8.24 -14.04
CA LYS A 108 4.04 -9.55 -13.91
C LYS A 108 4.88 -9.65 -12.62
N VAL A 109 5.58 -8.57 -12.27
CA VAL A 109 6.36 -8.53 -11.01
C VAL A 109 5.44 -8.55 -9.79
N ILE A 110 4.35 -7.78 -9.80
CA ILE A 110 3.35 -7.77 -8.72
C ILE A 110 2.74 -9.17 -8.55
N GLU A 111 2.39 -9.85 -9.64
CA GLU A 111 1.80 -11.19 -9.62
C GLU A 111 2.80 -12.28 -9.19
N ALA A 112 4.10 -12.03 -9.29
CA ALA A 112 5.12 -12.94 -8.77
C ALA A 112 5.29 -12.86 -7.25
N ILE A 113 4.85 -11.80 -6.59
CA ILE A 113 4.87 -11.68 -5.14
C ILE A 113 3.85 -12.66 -4.54
N SER A 114 4.24 -13.44 -3.54
CA SER A 114 3.27 -14.29 -2.82
C SER A 114 2.13 -13.44 -2.25
N PRO A 115 0.85 -13.79 -2.49
CA PRO A 115 -0.28 -13.06 -1.92
C PRO A 115 -0.21 -12.87 -0.40
N ALA A 116 0.41 -13.80 0.32
CA ALA A 116 0.63 -13.71 1.76
C ALA A 116 1.69 -12.67 2.16
N LYS A 117 2.50 -12.19 1.21
CA LYS A 117 3.56 -11.20 1.41
C LYS A 117 3.33 -9.90 0.63
N ASP A 118 2.21 -9.76 -0.10
CA ASP A 118 1.82 -8.57 -0.88
C ASP A 118 1.34 -7.45 0.04
N VAL A 119 2.26 -6.79 0.73
CA VAL A 119 1.90 -5.74 1.70
C VAL A 119 1.41 -4.44 1.08
N ASP A 120 1.61 -4.23 -0.22
CA ASP A 120 1.02 -3.10 -0.96
C ASP A 120 -0.44 -3.36 -1.39
N GLY A 121 -0.91 -4.62 -1.34
CA GLY A 121 -2.27 -5.00 -1.73
C GLY A 121 -2.55 -4.85 -3.22
N PHE A 122 -1.53 -5.01 -4.09
CA PHE A 122 -1.66 -4.82 -5.53
C PHE A 122 -1.85 -6.12 -6.31
N HIS A 123 -1.55 -7.26 -5.68
CA HIS A 123 -1.75 -8.57 -6.28
C HIS A 123 -3.23 -8.82 -6.59
N ILE A 124 -3.51 -9.55 -7.66
CA ILE A 124 -4.89 -9.84 -8.08
C ILE A 124 -5.70 -10.54 -6.98
N ALA A 125 -5.07 -11.37 -6.16
CA ALA A 125 -5.72 -12.00 -5.02
C ALA A 125 -6.15 -10.97 -3.96
N SER A 126 -5.32 -9.97 -3.65
CA SER A 126 -5.64 -8.87 -2.73
C SER A 126 -6.76 -7.99 -3.29
N ALA A 127 -6.72 -7.68 -4.60
CA ALA A 127 -7.79 -6.94 -5.27
C ALA A 127 -9.12 -7.71 -5.27
N GLY A 128 -9.10 -9.02 -5.50
CA GLY A 128 -10.27 -9.89 -5.43
C GLY A 128 -10.84 -9.97 -4.01
N ALA A 129 -9.98 -10.10 -3.00
CA ALA A 129 -10.38 -10.09 -1.59
C ALA A 129 -11.06 -8.76 -1.21
N LEU A 130 -10.47 -7.62 -1.61
CA LEU A 130 -11.07 -6.32 -1.40
C LEU A 130 -12.44 -6.21 -2.07
N MET A 131 -12.59 -6.66 -3.31
CA MET A 131 -13.86 -6.59 -4.05
C MET A 131 -14.96 -7.44 -3.40
N THR A 132 -14.60 -8.59 -2.84
CA THR A 132 -15.54 -9.56 -2.25
C THR A 132 -15.73 -9.39 -0.73
N GLY A 133 -15.04 -8.43 -0.11
CA GLY A 133 -15.10 -8.21 1.34
C GLY A 133 -14.37 -9.29 2.16
N MET A 134 -13.51 -10.07 1.51
CA MET A 134 -12.72 -11.11 2.18
C MET A 134 -11.45 -10.52 2.80
N PRO A 135 -10.88 -11.17 3.84
CA PRO A 135 -9.60 -10.76 4.41
C PRO A 135 -8.48 -10.74 3.37
N GLY A 136 -7.66 -9.70 3.38
CA GLY A 136 -6.53 -9.52 2.48
C GLY A 136 -5.77 -8.25 2.78
N PHE A 137 -4.71 -8.00 2.02
CA PHE A 137 -4.01 -6.73 2.08
C PHE A 137 -4.74 -5.67 1.26
N TRP A 138 -4.74 -4.45 1.74
CA TRP A 138 -5.40 -3.32 1.09
C TRP A 138 -4.36 -2.30 0.61
N PRO A 139 -4.55 -1.70 -0.57
CA PRO A 139 -3.65 -0.66 -1.05
C PRO A 139 -3.48 0.46 -0.02
N CYS A 140 -2.21 0.76 0.32
CA CYS A 140 -1.88 1.61 1.47
C CYS A 140 -2.42 3.03 1.36
N THR A 141 -2.41 3.65 0.17
CA THR A 141 -2.88 5.03 -0.03
C THR A 141 -4.38 5.17 0.25
N PRO A 142 -5.29 4.42 -0.39
CA PRO A 142 -6.72 4.50 -0.06
C PRO A 142 -7.00 4.03 1.37
N TYR A 143 -6.30 3.03 1.88
CA TYR A 143 -6.44 2.62 3.28
C TYR A 143 -6.07 3.73 4.26
N GLY A 144 -5.01 4.50 3.95
CA GLY A 144 -4.65 5.69 4.73
C GLY A 144 -5.76 6.76 4.74
N CYS A 145 -6.44 6.97 3.60
CA CYS A 145 -7.61 7.86 3.54
C CYS A 145 -8.74 7.36 4.45
N MET A 146 -9.03 6.05 4.44
CA MET A 146 -10.02 5.48 5.34
C MET A 146 -9.64 5.67 6.81
N LYS A 147 -8.37 5.48 7.17
CA LYS A 147 -7.86 5.73 8.53
C LYS A 147 -8.00 7.19 8.95
N MET A 148 -7.81 8.14 8.04
CA MET A 148 -8.06 9.56 8.32
C MET A 148 -9.54 9.84 8.58
N LEU A 149 -10.46 9.29 7.81
CA LEU A 149 -11.91 9.43 8.04
C LEU A 149 -12.33 8.78 9.37
N GLU A 150 -11.81 7.59 9.68
CA GLU A 150 -12.04 6.91 10.96
C GLU A 150 -11.54 7.75 12.15
N SER A 151 -10.37 8.41 12.01
CA SER A 151 -9.76 9.17 13.10
C SER A 151 -10.58 10.37 13.58
N ILE A 152 -11.46 10.88 12.73
CA ILE A 152 -12.39 11.99 13.06
C ILE A 152 -13.82 11.50 13.32
N GLY A 153 -14.04 10.18 13.36
CA GLY A 153 -15.36 9.59 13.58
C GLY A 153 -16.36 9.88 12.45
N TYR A 154 -15.88 10.09 11.20
CA TYR A 154 -16.78 10.40 10.09
C TYR A 154 -17.57 9.17 9.67
N ASP A 155 -18.90 9.23 9.83
CA ASP A 155 -19.79 8.18 9.39
C ASP A 155 -20.04 8.28 7.88
N LEU A 156 -19.64 7.23 7.15
CA LEU A 156 -19.77 7.12 5.70
C LEU A 156 -21.13 6.55 5.27
N LYS A 157 -21.87 5.93 6.19
CA LYS A 157 -23.15 5.29 5.88
C LYS A 157 -24.14 6.28 5.26
N GLY A 158 -24.66 5.92 4.09
CA GLY A 158 -25.61 6.74 3.34
C GLY A 158 -25.04 8.03 2.74
N LYS A 159 -23.72 8.27 2.82
CA LYS A 159 -23.08 9.42 2.18
C LYS A 159 -22.82 9.15 0.71
N HIS A 160 -22.80 10.23 -0.08
CA HIS A 160 -22.34 10.17 -1.47
C HIS A 160 -20.88 10.59 -1.55
N ALA A 161 -20.04 9.73 -2.12
CA ALA A 161 -18.64 9.96 -2.31
C ALA A 161 -18.28 9.99 -3.80
N VAL A 162 -17.53 10.99 -4.24
CA VAL A 162 -17.01 11.08 -5.60
C VAL A 162 -15.50 10.82 -5.59
N VAL A 163 -15.09 9.78 -6.30
CA VAL A 163 -13.68 9.39 -6.44
C VAL A 163 -13.18 9.81 -7.82
N ILE A 164 -12.26 10.76 -7.87
CA ILE A 164 -11.65 11.22 -9.12
C ILE A 164 -10.37 10.44 -9.39
N GLY A 165 -10.46 9.45 -10.25
CA GLY A 165 -9.40 8.51 -10.61
C GLY A 165 -9.88 7.06 -10.63
N ARG A 166 -9.26 6.24 -11.49
CA ARG A 166 -9.63 4.82 -11.64
C ARG A 166 -8.43 3.88 -11.75
N SER A 167 -7.32 4.26 -11.12
CA SER A 167 -6.14 3.39 -11.07
C SER A 167 -6.42 2.13 -10.25
N ASN A 168 -5.75 1.04 -10.57
CA ASN A 168 -5.86 -0.21 -9.82
C ASN A 168 -5.30 -0.10 -8.39
N ILE A 169 -4.38 0.84 -8.18
CA ILE A 169 -3.66 0.98 -6.90
C ILE A 169 -4.25 2.06 -5.97
N VAL A 170 -5.13 2.95 -6.46
CA VAL A 170 -5.75 4.02 -5.65
C VAL A 170 -7.25 4.16 -5.91
N GLY A 171 -7.67 4.55 -7.13
CA GLY A 171 -9.04 4.97 -7.39
C GLY A 171 -10.06 3.85 -7.21
N LYS A 172 -9.83 2.70 -7.84
CA LYS A 172 -10.72 1.54 -7.69
C LYS A 172 -10.76 1.01 -6.25
N PRO A 173 -9.61 0.79 -5.58
CA PRO A 173 -9.62 0.38 -4.17
C PRO A 173 -10.30 1.38 -3.25
N MET A 174 -10.10 2.69 -3.46
CA MET A 174 -10.78 3.73 -2.66
C MET A 174 -12.30 3.61 -2.77
N ALA A 175 -12.80 3.46 -4.00
CA ALA A 175 -14.24 3.30 -4.24
C ALA A 175 -14.80 2.04 -3.57
N LEU A 176 -14.09 0.92 -3.63
CA LEU A 176 -14.51 -0.33 -2.97
C LEU A 176 -14.50 -0.20 -1.45
N MET A 177 -13.49 0.44 -0.86
CA MET A 177 -13.44 0.66 0.60
C MET A 177 -14.57 1.57 1.09
N LEU A 178 -14.92 2.62 0.33
CA LEU A 178 -16.06 3.49 0.63
C LEU A 178 -17.38 2.74 0.51
N LEU A 179 -17.54 1.93 -0.54
CA LEU A 179 -18.72 1.10 -0.74
C LEU A 179 -18.91 0.10 0.41
N GLN A 180 -17.84 -0.53 0.89
CA GLN A 180 -17.88 -1.44 2.04
C GLN A 180 -18.26 -0.75 3.36
N LYS A 181 -18.26 0.58 3.40
CA LYS A 181 -18.73 1.41 4.52
C LYS A 181 -20.12 2.02 4.25
N ASP A 182 -20.89 1.39 3.37
CA ASP A 182 -22.26 1.78 3.01
C ASP A 182 -22.38 3.16 2.37
N ALA A 183 -21.31 3.69 1.75
CA ALA A 183 -21.38 4.90 0.94
C ALA A 183 -21.89 4.61 -0.47
N THR A 184 -22.64 5.55 -1.06
CA THR A 184 -22.90 5.59 -2.50
C THR A 184 -21.66 6.18 -3.20
N VAL A 185 -21.12 5.52 -4.21
CA VAL A 185 -19.85 5.94 -4.82
C VAL A 185 -20.00 6.20 -6.31
N THR A 186 -19.58 7.39 -6.74
CA THR A 186 -19.38 7.75 -8.14
C THR A 186 -17.89 7.74 -8.45
N ILE A 187 -17.48 7.04 -9.51
CA ILE A 187 -16.09 7.05 -9.99
C ILE A 187 -15.98 7.91 -11.24
N CYS A 188 -15.20 8.98 -11.16
CA CYS A 188 -14.91 9.89 -12.26
C CYS A 188 -13.48 9.71 -12.77
N HIS A 189 -13.24 10.03 -14.02
CA HIS A 189 -11.92 9.89 -14.65
C HIS A 189 -11.77 10.86 -15.83
N SER A 190 -10.62 10.86 -16.49
CA SER A 190 -10.30 11.76 -17.61
C SER A 190 -11.25 11.69 -18.82
N ARG A 191 -12.11 10.70 -18.89
CA ARG A 191 -13.14 10.54 -19.94
C ARG A 191 -14.56 10.76 -19.40
N THR A 192 -14.74 11.24 -18.18
CA THR A 192 -16.04 11.63 -17.66
C THR A 192 -16.52 12.89 -18.41
N ALA A 193 -17.70 12.83 -19.00
CA ALA A 193 -18.20 13.87 -19.91
C ALA A 193 -18.39 15.22 -19.21
N ASP A 194 -18.97 15.24 -18.00
CA ASP A 194 -19.12 16.44 -17.18
C ASP A 194 -18.69 16.13 -15.74
N LEU A 195 -17.43 16.43 -15.46
CA LEU A 195 -16.86 16.19 -14.12
C LEU A 195 -17.46 17.11 -13.05
N LYS A 196 -17.93 18.31 -13.44
CA LYS A 196 -18.49 19.29 -12.50
C LYS A 196 -19.92 18.94 -12.07
N ALA A 197 -20.63 18.16 -12.89
CA ALA A 197 -22.00 17.73 -12.59
C ALA A 197 -22.05 16.52 -11.65
N GLN A 198 -20.90 15.87 -11.38
CA GLN A 198 -20.78 14.74 -10.48
C GLN A 198 -20.47 15.18 -9.05
#